data_66eb167806caf32b5eb7f77892cc7fa5
#
_entry.id   66eb167806caf32b5eb7f77892cc7fa5
#
_cell.length_a   1.000
_cell.length_b   1.000
_cell.length_c   1.000
_cell.angle_alpha   90.00
_cell.angle_beta   90.00
_cell.angle_gamma   90.00
#
_symmetry.space_group_name_H-M   'P 1'
#
loop_
_entity.id
_entity.type
_entity.pdbx_description
1 polymer ?
#
loop_
_entity_poly.entity_id
_entity_poly.type
_entity_poly.pdbx_seq_one_letter_code
_entity_poly.pdbx_strand_id
1 'polypeptide(L)'
;MKTVKPFAGVLAPVLTPFRQDLVPDPERFVTHCRWLLEQGITGLAVFGTTSEANSLSAEERIDLLDALIAGGIRSELLMPGTGCCALTDTVRLTAHAVRNGCGGVLLLPPFYYKPVSDDGLFAQVAEVIERVGDARLRIYLYHIPPIAVVGYSLNLIERLIKEYPSVVIGLKDSSGDWNNTEAILKRFPGFDVFPGSEVFLLATLRAGGRGCITATANVNGAAVSDLYDRWRTPEADRLQAEITTLRKTIEAYPMIAALKQILAHFRNDPAWTAVRPPLVGLTRADAQALIGNLEQKKFALAA
;
A
#
# COMPACT_ATOMS: atom_id res chain seq x y z
N MET A 1 -12.26 21.39 -14.62
CA MET A 1 -11.93 20.04 -14.14
C MET A 1 -11.53 20.14 -12.67
N LYS A 2 -12.12 19.35 -11.78
CA LYS A 2 -11.62 19.28 -10.39
C LYS A 2 -10.22 18.68 -10.40
N THR A 3 -9.23 19.43 -9.97
CA THR A 3 -7.87 18.90 -9.77
C THR A 3 -7.93 17.88 -8.65
N VAL A 4 -7.59 16.62 -8.94
CA VAL A 4 -7.45 15.58 -7.91
C VAL A 4 -6.33 16.02 -6.97
N LYS A 5 -6.66 16.13 -5.68
CA LYS A 5 -5.68 16.51 -4.66
C LYS A 5 -4.69 15.36 -4.47
N PRO A 6 -3.37 15.60 -4.48
CA PRO A 6 -2.38 14.56 -4.21
C PRO A 6 -2.62 13.87 -2.86
N PHE A 7 -2.27 12.59 -2.78
CA PHE A 7 -2.36 11.86 -1.51
C PHE A 7 -1.43 12.46 -0.46
N ALA A 8 -1.88 12.46 0.77
CA ALA A 8 -1.09 12.79 1.95
C ALA A 8 -1.70 12.07 3.16
N GLY A 9 -0.88 11.77 4.15
CA GLY A 9 -1.34 11.08 5.36
C GLY A 9 -1.00 9.61 5.39
N VAL A 10 -1.85 8.84 6.04
CA VAL A 10 -1.68 7.40 6.19
C VAL A 10 -2.56 6.67 5.20
N LEU A 11 -1.95 5.88 4.32
CA LEU A 11 -2.67 5.01 3.41
C LEU A 11 -2.54 3.55 3.86
N ALA A 12 -3.65 2.83 3.83
CA ALA A 12 -3.65 1.39 4.10
C ALA A 12 -3.48 0.61 2.79
N PRO A 13 -2.44 -0.24 2.65
CA PRO A 13 -2.42 -1.29 1.63
C PRO A 13 -3.37 -2.41 2.09
N VAL A 14 -4.62 -2.32 1.64
CA VAL A 14 -5.75 -3.07 2.20
C VAL A 14 -5.61 -4.57 2.01
N LEU A 15 -5.88 -5.35 3.06
CA LEU A 15 -5.97 -6.81 2.98
C LEU A 15 -7.18 -7.25 2.14
N THR A 16 -7.00 -8.26 1.31
CA THR A 16 -8.11 -8.89 0.57
C THR A 16 -8.67 -10.05 1.39
N PRO A 17 -9.94 -10.00 1.83
CA PRO A 17 -10.60 -11.13 2.45
C PRO A 17 -10.98 -12.18 1.40
N PHE A 18 -10.82 -13.45 1.76
CA PHE A 18 -11.24 -14.58 0.94
C PHE A 18 -12.30 -15.40 1.68
N ARG A 19 -13.22 -16.02 0.92
CA ARG A 19 -14.09 -17.07 1.38
C ARG A 19 -13.33 -18.39 1.57
N GLN A 20 -13.98 -19.41 2.09
CA GLN A 20 -13.36 -20.73 2.29
C GLN A 20 -12.91 -21.41 0.99
N ASP A 21 -13.60 -21.13 -0.11
CA ASP A 21 -13.25 -21.58 -1.47
C ASP A 21 -12.16 -20.75 -2.13
N LEU A 22 -11.56 -19.81 -1.39
CA LEU A 22 -10.54 -18.85 -1.82
C LEU A 22 -11.00 -17.83 -2.86
N VAL A 23 -12.30 -17.71 -3.10
CA VAL A 23 -12.86 -16.60 -3.90
C VAL A 23 -12.80 -15.32 -3.06
N PRO A 24 -12.44 -14.16 -3.63
CA PRO A 24 -12.48 -12.89 -2.92
C PRO A 24 -13.88 -12.60 -2.38
N ASP A 25 -13.94 -11.97 -1.20
CA ASP A 25 -15.20 -11.57 -0.57
C ASP A 25 -15.40 -10.05 -0.69
N PRO A 26 -16.15 -9.58 -1.70
CA PRO A 26 -16.30 -8.15 -1.95
C PRO A 26 -17.08 -7.43 -0.84
N GLU A 27 -18.03 -8.07 -0.17
CA GLU A 27 -18.80 -7.43 0.91
C GLU A 27 -17.93 -7.17 2.13
N ARG A 28 -17.14 -8.17 2.55
CA ARG A 28 -16.17 -8.02 3.64
C ARG A 28 -15.08 -7.03 3.28
N PHE A 29 -14.66 -6.99 2.00
CA PHE A 29 -13.65 -6.04 1.51
C PHE A 29 -14.14 -4.59 1.60
N VAL A 30 -15.36 -4.31 1.13
CA VAL A 30 -15.99 -2.98 1.22
C VAL A 30 -16.15 -2.55 2.69
N THR A 31 -16.64 -3.45 3.53
CA THR A 31 -16.83 -3.19 4.97
C THR A 31 -15.49 -2.85 5.65
N HIS A 32 -14.42 -3.60 5.34
CA HIS A 32 -13.10 -3.32 5.89
C HIS A 32 -12.54 -1.98 5.40
N CYS A 33 -12.73 -1.65 4.12
CA CYS A 33 -12.31 -0.36 3.57
C CYS A 33 -13.01 0.83 4.25
N ARG A 34 -14.31 0.72 4.52
CA ARG A 34 -15.07 1.76 5.25
C ARG A 34 -14.51 1.94 6.65
N TRP A 35 -14.36 0.83 7.38
CA TRP A 35 -13.79 0.86 8.72
C TRP A 35 -12.41 1.50 8.75
N LEU A 36 -11.52 1.21 7.78
CA LEU A 36 -10.21 1.85 7.69
C LEU A 36 -10.32 3.37 7.54
N LEU A 37 -11.22 3.85 6.71
CA LEU A 37 -11.45 5.30 6.54
C LEU A 37 -11.96 5.95 7.84
N GLU A 38 -12.81 5.25 8.60
CA GLU A 38 -13.29 5.70 9.92
C GLU A 38 -12.16 5.77 10.95
N GLN A 39 -11.09 5.00 10.77
CA GLN A 39 -9.89 5.06 11.60
C GLN A 39 -8.90 6.19 11.24
N GLY A 40 -9.32 7.15 10.41
CA GLY A 40 -8.47 8.29 10.00
C GLY A 40 -7.53 7.99 8.84
N ILE A 41 -7.66 6.82 8.19
CA ILE A 41 -6.90 6.49 6.98
C ILE A 41 -7.34 7.44 5.85
N THR A 42 -6.38 8.09 5.22
CA THR A 42 -6.60 9.13 4.21
C THR A 42 -6.67 8.59 2.77
N GLY A 43 -6.32 7.33 2.56
CA GLY A 43 -6.38 6.67 1.26
C GLY A 43 -6.20 5.15 1.37
N LEU A 44 -6.71 4.44 0.38
CA LEU A 44 -6.72 2.98 0.32
C LEU A 44 -5.85 2.51 -0.85
N ALA A 45 -4.65 2.00 -0.56
CA ALA A 45 -3.74 1.43 -1.55
C ALA A 45 -4.10 -0.06 -1.77
N VAL A 46 -5.21 -0.30 -2.46
CA VAL A 46 -5.72 -1.65 -2.74
C VAL A 46 -4.88 -2.36 -3.81
N PHE A 47 -4.88 -3.69 -3.82
CA PHE A 47 -4.19 -4.53 -4.83
C PHE A 47 -2.67 -4.32 -4.89
N GLY A 48 -2.05 -4.07 -3.73
CA GLY A 48 -0.60 -4.16 -3.53
C GLY A 48 -0.18 -5.53 -2.97
N THR A 49 1.05 -5.62 -2.47
CA THR A 49 1.60 -6.85 -1.86
C THR A 49 0.75 -7.34 -0.69
N THR A 50 0.36 -6.44 0.21
CA THR A 50 -0.49 -6.77 1.38
C THR A 50 -1.87 -7.27 0.97
N SER A 51 -2.39 -6.81 -0.16
CA SER A 51 -3.66 -7.27 -0.75
C SER A 51 -3.56 -8.62 -1.45
N GLU A 52 -2.41 -9.29 -1.42
CA GLU A 52 -2.16 -10.52 -2.18
C GLU A 52 -2.40 -10.35 -3.69
N ALA A 53 -2.07 -9.17 -4.25
CA ALA A 53 -2.41 -8.80 -5.62
C ALA A 53 -1.86 -9.78 -6.66
N ASN A 54 -0.69 -10.38 -6.41
CA ASN A 54 -0.11 -11.37 -7.33
C ASN A 54 -0.74 -12.76 -7.23
N SER A 55 -1.70 -12.95 -6.31
CA SER A 55 -2.60 -14.10 -6.23
C SER A 55 -4.00 -13.80 -6.78
N LEU A 56 -4.24 -12.58 -7.28
CA LEU A 56 -5.49 -12.16 -7.91
C LEU A 56 -5.29 -12.03 -9.42
N SER A 57 -6.28 -12.47 -10.21
CA SER A 57 -6.32 -12.18 -11.63
C SER A 57 -6.58 -10.69 -11.91
N ALA A 58 -6.38 -10.25 -13.14
CA ALA A 58 -6.73 -8.89 -13.53
C ALA A 58 -8.25 -8.64 -13.42
N GLU A 59 -9.06 -9.65 -13.77
CA GLU A 59 -10.52 -9.62 -13.62
C GLU A 59 -10.93 -9.44 -12.17
N GLU A 60 -10.41 -10.25 -11.26
CA GLU A 60 -10.74 -10.15 -9.82
C GLU A 60 -10.37 -8.77 -9.24
N ARG A 61 -9.27 -8.16 -9.70
CA ARG A 61 -8.89 -6.79 -9.27
C ARG A 61 -9.87 -5.75 -9.81
N ILE A 62 -10.34 -5.90 -11.06
CA ILE A 62 -11.33 -5.03 -11.67
C ILE A 62 -12.66 -5.15 -10.92
N ASP A 63 -13.16 -6.36 -10.71
CA ASP A 63 -14.44 -6.62 -10.05
C ASP A 63 -14.43 -6.10 -8.60
N LEU A 64 -13.33 -6.28 -7.87
CA LEU A 64 -13.19 -5.74 -6.52
C LEU A 64 -13.11 -4.22 -6.48
N LEU A 65 -12.45 -3.58 -7.47
CA LEU A 65 -12.42 -2.12 -7.57
C LEU A 65 -13.82 -1.56 -7.84
N ASP A 66 -14.56 -2.19 -8.75
CA ASP A 66 -15.92 -1.81 -9.08
C ASP A 66 -16.86 -2.02 -7.87
N ALA A 67 -16.67 -3.12 -7.11
CA ALA A 67 -17.41 -3.36 -5.87
C ALA A 67 -17.15 -2.29 -4.79
N LEU A 68 -15.91 -1.80 -4.64
CA LEU A 68 -15.59 -0.71 -3.72
C LEU A 68 -16.35 0.57 -4.10
N ILE A 69 -16.33 0.94 -5.38
CA ILE A 69 -16.98 2.14 -5.89
C ILE A 69 -18.50 2.02 -5.76
N ALA A 70 -19.07 0.89 -6.18
CA ALA A 70 -20.49 0.59 -6.01
C ALA A 70 -20.92 0.58 -4.54
N GLY A 71 -20.03 0.13 -3.65
CA GLY A 71 -20.18 0.19 -2.20
C GLY A 71 -20.04 1.59 -1.59
N GLY A 72 -19.89 2.65 -2.40
CA GLY A 72 -19.86 4.03 -1.94
C GLY A 72 -18.49 4.53 -1.45
N ILE A 73 -17.41 3.77 -1.67
CA ILE A 73 -16.06 4.29 -1.45
C ILE A 73 -15.75 5.30 -2.55
N ARG A 74 -15.40 6.52 -2.17
CA ARG A 74 -15.05 7.57 -3.11
C ARG A 74 -13.77 7.19 -3.88
N SER A 75 -13.85 7.18 -5.20
CA SER A 75 -12.76 6.70 -6.06
C SER A 75 -11.47 7.51 -5.91
N GLU A 76 -11.56 8.81 -5.62
CA GLU A 76 -10.40 9.65 -5.38
C GLU A 76 -9.58 9.26 -4.13
N LEU A 77 -10.12 8.44 -3.23
CA LEU A 77 -9.40 7.86 -2.08
C LEU A 77 -8.69 6.55 -2.42
N LEU A 78 -8.89 6.00 -3.63
CA LEU A 78 -8.33 4.72 -4.06
C LEU A 78 -7.02 4.93 -4.82
N MET A 79 -5.99 4.15 -4.43
CA MET A 79 -4.70 4.04 -5.10
C MET A 79 -4.47 2.55 -5.44
N PRO A 80 -5.14 2.01 -6.47
CA PRO A 80 -4.97 0.60 -6.80
C PRO A 80 -3.57 0.28 -7.33
N GLY A 81 -3.02 -0.86 -6.91
CA GLY A 81 -1.83 -1.46 -7.49
C GLY A 81 -2.16 -2.04 -8.86
N THR A 82 -1.50 -1.54 -9.89
CA THR A 82 -1.75 -1.93 -11.28
C THR A 82 -0.58 -2.63 -11.96
N GLY A 83 0.61 -2.62 -11.33
CA GLY A 83 1.80 -3.26 -11.89
C GLY A 83 1.68 -4.79 -11.97
N CYS A 84 1.91 -5.31 -13.18
CA CYS A 84 1.97 -6.72 -13.52
C CYS A 84 3.23 -7.00 -14.33
N CYS A 85 3.58 -8.29 -14.51
CA CYS A 85 4.66 -8.67 -15.43
C CYS A 85 4.26 -8.46 -16.89
N ALA A 86 2.99 -8.68 -17.22
CA ALA A 86 2.45 -8.42 -18.56
C ALA A 86 2.10 -6.92 -18.71
N LEU A 87 2.68 -6.29 -19.75
CA LEU A 87 2.41 -4.89 -20.06
C LEU A 87 0.92 -4.63 -20.29
N THR A 88 0.26 -5.51 -21.03
CA THR A 88 -1.16 -5.39 -21.39
C THR A 88 -2.08 -5.41 -20.16
N ASP A 89 -1.79 -6.24 -19.15
CA ASP A 89 -2.54 -6.26 -17.89
C ASP A 89 -2.31 -4.98 -17.09
N THR A 90 -1.06 -4.51 -17.03
CA THR A 90 -0.72 -3.23 -16.40
C THR A 90 -1.48 -2.07 -17.02
N VAL A 91 -1.51 -1.99 -18.36
CA VAL A 91 -2.26 -0.96 -19.11
C VAL A 91 -3.76 -1.07 -18.82
N ARG A 92 -4.31 -2.28 -18.88
CA ARG A 92 -5.74 -2.54 -18.66
C ARG A 92 -6.20 -2.10 -17.27
N LEU A 93 -5.46 -2.52 -16.24
CA LEU A 93 -5.75 -2.16 -14.84
C LEU A 93 -5.59 -0.67 -14.60
N THR A 94 -4.54 -0.06 -15.15
CA THR A 94 -4.28 1.38 -15.02
C THR A 94 -5.38 2.21 -15.70
N ALA A 95 -5.75 1.84 -16.94
CA ALA A 95 -6.83 2.51 -17.66
C ALA A 95 -8.18 2.36 -16.94
N HIS A 96 -8.46 1.20 -16.32
CA HIS A 96 -9.68 0.99 -15.54
C HIS A 96 -9.71 1.90 -14.31
N ALA A 97 -8.61 2.00 -13.56
CA ALA A 97 -8.49 2.90 -12.41
C ALA A 97 -8.70 4.38 -12.78
N VAL A 98 -8.08 4.83 -13.88
CA VAL A 98 -8.20 6.21 -14.36
C VAL A 98 -9.63 6.53 -14.83
N ARG A 99 -10.26 5.61 -15.57
CA ARG A 99 -11.67 5.80 -16.02
C ARG A 99 -12.63 5.94 -14.86
N ASN A 100 -12.39 5.21 -13.77
CA ASN A 100 -13.19 5.26 -12.55
C ASN A 100 -12.84 6.45 -11.62
N GLY A 101 -11.87 7.29 -11.99
CA GLY A 101 -11.51 8.49 -11.23
C GLY A 101 -10.72 8.21 -9.95
N CYS A 102 -9.96 7.11 -9.89
CA CYS A 102 -9.05 6.85 -8.78
C CYS A 102 -8.03 7.99 -8.62
N GLY A 103 -7.63 8.29 -7.39
CA GLY A 103 -6.72 9.39 -7.07
C GLY A 103 -5.30 9.22 -7.62
N GLY A 104 -4.92 7.99 -7.96
CA GLY A 104 -3.66 7.60 -8.58
C GLY A 104 -3.55 6.09 -8.64
N VAL A 105 -2.45 5.59 -9.18
CA VAL A 105 -2.13 4.15 -9.22
C VAL A 105 -0.76 3.88 -8.60
N LEU A 106 -0.62 2.74 -7.95
CA LEU A 106 0.65 2.27 -7.41
C LEU A 106 1.27 1.29 -8.41
N LEU A 107 2.35 1.68 -9.06
CA LEU A 107 2.94 0.96 -10.17
C LEU A 107 4.18 0.17 -9.75
N LEU A 108 4.02 -1.15 -9.56
CA LEU A 108 5.11 -2.10 -9.36
C LEU A 108 5.83 -2.34 -10.70
N PRO A 109 7.18 -2.38 -10.75
CA PRO A 109 7.88 -2.74 -11.97
C PRO A 109 7.62 -4.21 -12.33
N PRO A 110 7.77 -4.61 -13.61
CA PRO A 110 7.72 -6.02 -13.99
C PRO A 110 8.87 -6.78 -13.30
N PHE A 111 8.52 -7.78 -12.50
CA PHE A 111 9.43 -8.38 -11.54
C PHE A 111 9.89 -9.81 -11.92
N TYR A 112 9.40 -10.37 -13.03
CA TYR A 112 9.77 -11.74 -13.39
C TYR A 112 11.19 -11.84 -13.99
N TYR A 113 11.49 -11.02 -15.01
CA TYR A 113 12.80 -11.03 -15.66
C TYR A 113 13.85 -10.28 -14.85
N LYS A 114 15.05 -10.87 -14.71
CA LYS A 114 16.19 -10.31 -13.97
C LYS A 114 17.50 -10.73 -14.63
N PRO A 115 18.48 -9.81 -14.74
CA PRO A 115 18.37 -8.38 -14.45
C PRO A 115 17.60 -7.63 -15.53
N VAL A 116 17.00 -6.50 -15.16
CA VAL A 116 16.44 -5.54 -16.12
C VAL A 116 17.16 -4.19 -15.99
N SER A 117 17.36 -3.52 -17.12
CA SER A 117 18.02 -2.21 -17.15
C SER A 117 17.05 -1.08 -16.81
N ASP A 118 17.60 0.08 -16.40
CA ASP A 118 16.84 1.31 -16.24
C ASP A 118 16.15 1.73 -17.54
N ASP A 119 16.77 1.49 -18.70
CA ASP A 119 16.14 1.77 -20.01
C ASP A 119 14.93 0.89 -20.27
N GLY A 120 14.99 -0.40 -19.92
CA GLY A 120 13.85 -1.30 -20.02
C GLY A 120 12.70 -0.92 -19.11
N LEU A 121 13.01 -0.51 -17.88
CA LEU A 121 12.00 -0.05 -16.93
C LEU A 121 11.41 1.31 -17.33
N PHE A 122 12.23 2.22 -17.87
CA PHE A 122 11.75 3.49 -18.42
C PHE A 122 10.78 3.24 -19.58
N ALA A 123 11.16 2.40 -20.54
CA ALA A 123 10.30 2.05 -21.67
C ALA A 123 8.98 1.42 -21.22
N GLN A 124 9.01 0.55 -20.21
CA GLN A 124 7.79 -0.07 -19.67
C GLN A 124 6.85 0.97 -19.07
N VAL A 125 7.35 1.93 -18.28
CA VAL A 125 6.52 3.00 -17.70
C VAL A 125 5.98 3.93 -18.80
N ALA A 126 6.82 4.29 -19.78
CA ALA A 126 6.43 5.11 -20.93
C ALA A 126 5.29 4.45 -21.71
N GLU A 127 5.43 3.16 -22.08
CA GLU A 127 4.38 2.40 -22.76
C GLU A 127 3.05 2.36 -21.99
N VAL A 128 3.11 2.23 -20.65
CA VAL A 128 1.89 2.29 -19.82
C VAL A 128 1.23 3.68 -19.94
N ILE A 129 2.00 4.74 -19.81
CA ILE A 129 1.49 6.13 -19.89
C ILE A 129 0.88 6.41 -21.25
N GLU A 130 1.60 6.10 -22.32
CA GLU A 130 1.19 6.38 -23.70
C GLU A 130 -0.04 5.57 -24.11
N ARG A 131 -0.11 4.27 -23.75
CA ARG A 131 -1.27 3.42 -24.06
C ARG A 131 -2.51 3.77 -23.24
N VAL A 132 -2.35 4.23 -22.00
CA VAL A 132 -3.48 4.75 -21.23
C VAL A 132 -3.98 6.06 -21.82
N GLY A 133 -3.10 6.95 -22.24
CA GLY A 133 -3.39 8.16 -22.99
C GLY A 133 -4.35 9.14 -22.31
N ASP A 134 -4.41 9.15 -20.97
CA ASP A 134 -5.33 9.97 -20.19
C ASP A 134 -4.57 10.96 -19.31
N ALA A 135 -4.79 12.25 -19.50
CA ALA A 135 -4.11 13.32 -18.75
C ALA A 135 -4.42 13.32 -17.23
N ARG A 136 -5.45 12.58 -16.80
CA ARG A 136 -5.77 12.39 -15.37
C ARG A 136 -4.91 11.34 -14.70
N LEU A 137 -4.13 10.55 -15.44
CA LEU A 137 -3.26 9.52 -14.87
C LEU A 137 -2.26 10.13 -13.89
N ARG A 138 -2.17 9.53 -12.70
CA ARG A 138 -1.20 9.84 -11.66
C ARG A 138 -0.56 8.54 -11.20
N ILE A 139 0.76 8.43 -11.33
CA ILE A 139 1.55 7.25 -10.98
C ILE A 139 2.36 7.53 -9.74
N TYR A 140 2.22 6.65 -8.75
CA TYR A 140 3.14 6.47 -7.65
C TYR A 140 3.98 5.21 -7.93
N LEU A 141 5.26 5.36 -8.12
CA LEU A 141 6.16 4.24 -8.35
C LEU A 141 6.23 3.35 -7.10
N TYR A 142 6.24 2.04 -7.27
CA TYR A 142 6.32 1.12 -6.14
C TYR A 142 7.69 0.43 -6.09
N HIS A 143 8.56 0.92 -5.22
CA HIS A 143 9.91 0.41 -4.99
C HIS A 143 9.89 -0.57 -3.82
N ILE A 144 10.05 -1.88 -4.11
CA ILE A 144 10.05 -2.96 -3.11
C ILE A 144 11.10 -4.04 -3.46
N PRO A 145 12.40 -3.71 -3.49
CA PRO A 145 13.46 -4.64 -3.85
C PRO A 145 13.52 -5.92 -3.01
N PRO A 146 13.21 -5.92 -1.69
CA PRO A 146 13.26 -7.16 -0.91
C PRO A 146 12.32 -8.27 -1.41
N ILE A 147 11.27 -7.93 -2.17
CA ILE A 147 10.30 -8.89 -2.72
C ILE A 147 10.42 -9.00 -4.23
N ALA A 148 10.38 -7.86 -4.93
CA ALA A 148 10.41 -7.82 -6.39
C ALA A 148 11.81 -8.07 -6.98
N VAL A 149 12.87 -7.84 -6.22
CA VAL A 149 14.29 -7.82 -6.64
C VAL A 149 14.58 -6.71 -7.68
N VAL A 150 13.58 -6.29 -8.44
CA VAL A 150 13.60 -5.17 -9.37
C VAL A 150 13.13 -3.91 -8.63
N GLY A 151 13.82 -2.79 -8.83
CA GLY A 151 13.49 -1.50 -8.20
C GLY A 151 13.76 -0.34 -9.13
N TYR A 152 13.43 0.85 -8.69
CA TYR A 152 13.68 2.10 -9.40
C TYR A 152 14.95 2.74 -8.85
N SER A 153 15.98 2.92 -9.69
CA SER A 153 17.18 3.68 -9.33
C SER A 153 16.87 5.18 -9.26
N LEU A 154 17.69 5.95 -8.53
CA LEU A 154 17.53 7.40 -8.47
C LEU A 154 17.63 8.06 -9.85
N ASN A 155 18.47 7.52 -10.74
CA ASN A 155 18.60 8.04 -12.11
C ASN A 155 17.36 7.74 -12.96
N LEU A 156 16.76 6.56 -12.80
CA LEU A 156 15.52 6.20 -13.48
C LEU A 156 14.36 7.08 -12.99
N ILE A 157 14.24 7.29 -11.67
CA ILE A 157 13.22 8.18 -11.08
C ILE A 157 13.36 9.58 -11.67
N GLU A 158 14.59 10.14 -11.72
CA GLU A 158 14.83 11.46 -12.29
C GLU A 158 14.41 11.58 -13.75
N ARG A 159 14.74 10.57 -14.58
CA ARG A 159 14.33 10.52 -15.98
C ARG A 159 12.81 10.49 -16.12
N LEU A 160 12.12 9.67 -15.31
CA LEU A 160 10.66 9.55 -15.33
C LEU A 160 9.97 10.85 -14.90
N ILE A 161 10.45 11.51 -13.86
CA ILE A 161 9.93 12.81 -13.41
C ILE A 161 10.13 13.88 -14.49
N LYS A 162 11.29 13.89 -15.12
CA LYS A 162 11.61 14.88 -16.17
C LYS A 162 10.73 14.72 -17.40
N GLU A 163 10.51 13.49 -17.84
CA GLU A 163 9.73 13.20 -19.05
C GLU A 163 8.20 13.29 -18.80
N TYR A 164 7.76 12.86 -17.62
CA TYR A 164 6.34 12.78 -17.27
C TYR A 164 5.99 13.53 -15.97
N PRO A 165 6.30 14.83 -15.84
CA PRO A 165 6.25 15.56 -14.57
C PRO A 165 4.84 15.68 -13.96
N SER A 166 3.79 15.61 -14.78
CA SER A 166 2.40 15.65 -14.32
C SER A 166 1.78 14.27 -14.10
N VAL A 167 2.48 13.20 -14.47
CA VAL A 167 2.00 11.81 -14.40
C VAL A 167 2.75 11.04 -13.31
N VAL A 168 4.08 11.05 -13.30
CA VAL A 168 4.90 10.39 -12.28
C VAL A 168 5.11 11.37 -11.13
N ILE A 169 4.23 11.30 -10.13
CA ILE A 169 4.13 12.33 -9.09
C ILE A 169 4.61 11.89 -7.72
N GLY A 170 4.86 10.60 -7.52
CA GLY A 170 5.28 10.09 -6.22
C GLY A 170 5.86 8.68 -6.26
N LEU A 171 6.25 8.22 -5.07
CA LEU A 171 6.83 6.90 -4.89
C LEU A 171 6.48 6.34 -3.50
N LYS A 172 6.18 5.04 -3.46
CA LYS A 172 6.20 4.25 -2.24
C LYS A 172 7.54 3.52 -2.14
N ASP A 173 8.31 3.82 -1.09
CA ASP A 173 9.57 3.15 -0.80
C ASP A 173 9.37 2.05 0.26
N SER A 174 9.41 0.81 -0.18
CA SER A 174 9.36 -0.39 0.67
C SER A 174 10.71 -1.13 0.68
N SER A 175 11.83 -0.41 0.48
CA SER A 175 13.17 -0.98 0.60
C SER A 175 13.49 -1.46 2.02
N GLY A 176 12.87 -0.85 3.05
CA GLY A 176 13.21 -1.06 4.45
C GLY A 176 14.48 -0.32 4.88
N ASP A 177 15.04 0.52 4.02
CA ASP A 177 16.25 1.31 4.28
C ASP A 177 15.93 2.81 4.31
N TRP A 178 16.11 3.43 5.48
CA TRP A 178 15.92 4.88 5.63
C TRP A 178 16.83 5.69 4.70
N ASN A 179 18.07 5.24 4.48
CA ASN A 179 19.01 5.97 3.61
C ASN A 179 18.48 6.11 2.19
N ASN A 180 17.78 5.08 1.67
CA ASN A 180 17.15 5.14 0.36
C ASN A 180 15.99 6.16 0.34
N THR A 181 15.10 6.09 1.33
CA THR A 181 13.98 7.04 1.46
C THR A 181 14.50 8.47 1.57
N GLU A 182 15.50 8.71 2.41
CA GLU A 182 16.11 10.03 2.61
C GLU A 182 16.79 10.55 1.35
N ALA A 183 17.50 9.69 0.61
CA ALA A 183 18.14 10.06 -0.65
C ALA A 183 17.11 10.49 -1.71
N ILE A 184 15.97 9.82 -1.79
CA ILE A 184 14.87 10.20 -2.69
C ILE A 184 14.33 11.58 -2.30
N LEU A 185 14.03 11.78 -1.01
CA LEU A 185 13.51 13.05 -0.49
C LEU A 185 14.45 14.22 -0.75
N LYS A 186 15.77 14.03 -0.55
CA LYS A 186 16.80 15.05 -0.80
C LYS A 186 16.97 15.37 -2.28
N ARG A 187 16.92 14.34 -3.15
CA ARG A 187 17.17 14.51 -4.58
C ARG A 187 15.98 15.10 -5.33
N PHE A 188 14.76 14.82 -4.87
CA PHE A 188 13.51 15.19 -5.56
C PHE A 188 12.57 16.01 -4.65
N PRO A 189 12.93 17.26 -4.30
CA PRO A 189 12.05 18.12 -3.51
C PRO A 189 10.69 18.30 -4.18
N GLY A 190 9.60 18.07 -3.43
CA GLY A 190 8.23 18.18 -3.95
C GLY A 190 7.67 16.89 -4.58
N PHE A 191 8.48 15.85 -4.72
CA PHE A 191 7.98 14.52 -5.09
C PHE A 191 7.27 13.86 -3.92
N ASP A 192 6.11 13.22 -4.15
CA ASP A 192 5.30 12.64 -3.09
C ASP A 192 5.90 11.30 -2.63
N VAL A 193 6.69 11.30 -1.56
CA VAL A 193 7.35 10.10 -1.03
C VAL A 193 6.61 9.56 0.19
N PHE A 194 6.36 8.23 0.16
CA PHE A 194 5.74 7.46 1.22
C PHE A 194 6.61 6.24 1.57
N PRO A 195 7.14 6.10 2.80
CA PRO A 195 7.77 4.85 3.22
C PRO A 195 6.71 3.74 3.32
N GLY A 196 7.15 2.51 3.06
CA GLY A 196 6.32 1.31 3.16
C GLY A 196 6.13 0.79 4.59
N SER A 197 6.72 1.47 5.55
CA SER A 197 6.61 1.15 6.98
C SER A 197 6.46 2.43 7.80
N GLU A 198 5.52 2.40 8.75
CA GLU A 198 5.32 3.49 9.72
C GLU A 198 6.50 3.72 10.65
N VAL A 199 7.45 2.79 10.72
CA VAL A 199 8.71 2.97 11.46
C VAL A 199 9.45 4.23 11.00
N PHE A 200 9.32 4.58 9.73
CA PHE A 200 9.95 5.77 9.14
C PHE A 200 8.99 6.96 8.99
N LEU A 201 7.75 6.88 9.51
CA LEU A 201 6.74 7.93 9.29
C LEU A 201 7.21 9.29 9.77
N LEU A 202 7.62 9.39 11.04
CA LEU A 202 8.04 10.67 11.63
C LEU A 202 9.28 11.26 10.95
N ALA A 203 10.28 10.41 10.65
CA ALA A 203 11.47 10.83 9.92
C ALA A 203 11.12 11.34 8.52
N THR A 204 10.22 10.64 7.82
CA THR A 204 9.74 11.03 6.49
C THR A 204 9.03 12.38 6.51
N LEU A 205 8.14 12.62 7.50
CA LEU A 205 7.43 13.89 7.64
C LEU A 205 8.38 15.04 7.95
N ARG A 206 9.37 14.82 8.83
CA ARG A 206 10.42 15.79 9.15
C ARG A 206 11.32 16.13 7.95
N ALA A 207 11.51 15.17 7.04
CA ALA A 207 12.27 15.35 5.80
C ALA A 207 11.43 15.84 4.61
N GLY A 208 10.15 16.19 4.81
CA GLY A 208 9.28 16.77 3.77
C GLY A 208 8.49 15.76 2.94
N GLY A 209 8.44 14.49 3.35
CA GLY A 209 7.57 13.48 2.72
C GLY A 209 6.10 13.66 3.07
N ARG A 210 5.23 12.81 2.48
CA ARG A 210 3.77 13.04 2.46
C ARG A 210 2.98 12.21 3.49
N GLY A 211 3.59 11.20 4.09
CA GLY A 211 2.94 10.26 4.99
C GLY A 211 3.54 8.88 4.89
N CYS A 212 2.76 7.81 5.02
CA CYS A 212 3.20 6.43 4.80
C CYS A 212 2.12 5.57 4.14
N ILE A 213 2.54 4.46 3.50
CA ILE A 213 1.64 3.41 2.98
C ILE A 213 2.05 2.10 3.66
N THR A 214 1.42 1.77 4.80
CA THR A 214 1.92 0.73 5.70
C THR A 214 0.92 -0.38 5.99
N ALA A 215 1.41 -1.62 6.01
CA ALA A 215 0.59 -2.82 6.16
C ALA A 215 -0.16 -2.88 7.50
N THR A 216 0.46 -2.45 8.59
CA THR A 216 -0.15 -2.46 9.92
C THR A 216 -1.28 -1.45 10.08
N ALA A 217 -1.44 -0.50 9.15
CA ALA A 217 -2.62 0.36 9.11
C ALA A 217 -3.94 -0.44 9.03
N ASN A 218 -3.89 -1.69 8.53
CA ASN A 218 -5.04 -2.59 8.54
C ASN A 218 -5.54 -2.96 9.96
N VAL A 219 -4.73 -2.78 10.99
CA VAL A 219 -5.08 -3.12 12.38
C VAL A 219 -4.75 -2.00 13.37
N ASN A 220 -3.93 -1.03 13.00
CA ASN A 220 -3.45 0.05 13.87
C ASN A 220 -3.57 1.44 13.22
N GLY A 221 -4.54 1.58 12.32
CA GLY A 221 -4.72 2.80 11.51
C GLY A 221 -4.85 4.06 12.35
N ALA A 222 -5.68 4.02 13.40
CA ALA A 222 -5.94 5.15 14.27
C ALA A 222 -4.66 5.69 14.96
N ALA A 223 -3.81 4.82 15.52
CA ALA A 223 -2.57 5.26 16.16
C ALA A 223 -1.54 5.82 15.18
N VAL A 224 -1.46 5.24 13.96
CA VAL A 224 -0.58 5.77 12.90
C VAL A 224 -1.08 7.12 12.40
N SER A 225 -2.40 7.30 12.29
CA SER A 225 -3.03 8.57 11.92
C SER A 225 -2.86 9.64 13.02
N ASP A 226 -2.98 9.27 14.30
CA ASP A 226 -2.71 10.18 15.42
C ASP A 226 -1.27 10.74 15.37
N LEU A 227 -0.28 9.90 15.10
CA LEU A 227 1.09 10.38 14.88
C LEU A 227 1.16 11.33 13.67
N TYR A 228 0.51 10.99 12.56
CA TYR A 228 0.51 11.86 11.38
C TYR A 228 -0.07 13.23 11.69
N ASP A 229 -1.16 13.31 12.42
CA ASP A 229 -1.80 14.58 12.79
C ASP A 229 -0.98 15.40 13.78
N ARG A 230 -0.27 14.73 14.66
CA ARG A 230 0.49 15.32 15.78
C ARG A 230 2.01 15.32 15.60
N TRP A 231 2.54 15.08 14.41
CA TRP A 231 3.97 14.90 14.18
C TRP A 231 4.84 16.13 14.52
N ARG A 232 4.25 17.33 14.65
CA ARG A 232 4.93 18.56 15.06
C ARG A 232 4.83 18.85 16.56
N THR A 233 4.14 18.02 17.30
CA THR A 233 3.98 18.21 18.75
C THR A 233 5.11 17.54 19.54
N PRO A 234 5.31 17.90 20.83
CA PRO A 234 6.32 17.25 21.68
C PRO A 234 6.10 15.74 21.86
N GLU A 235 4.88 15.24 21.67
CA GLU A 235 4.54 13.82 21.83
C GLU A 235 4.94 12.95 20.65
N ALA A 236 5.34 13.53 19.51
CA ALA A 236 5.56 12.82 18.26
C ALA A 236 6.56 11.65 18.39
N ASP A 237 7.68 11.86 19.09
CA ASP A 237 8.69 10.80 19.25
C ASP A 237 8.17 9.65 20.11
N ARG A 238 7.35 9.92 21.12
CA ARG A 238 6.69 8.88 21.94
C ARG A 238 5.69 8.09 21.10
N LEU A 239 4.82 8.77 20.35
CA LEU A 239 3.86 8.12 19.44
C LEU A 239 4.56 7.26 18.41
N GLN A 240 5.66 7.75 17.83
CA GLN A 240 6.48 6.96 16.89
C GLN A 240 7.04 5.70 17.54
N ALA A 241 7.54 5.79 18.77
CA ALA A 241 8.08 4.64 19.50
C ALA A 241 6.99 3.58 19.77
N GLU A 242 5.77 4.00 20.12
CA GLU A 242 4.63 3.13 20.37
C GLU A 242 4.21 2.35 19.12
N ILE A 243 3.98 3.03 17.99
CA ILE A 243 3.62 2.35 16.74
C ILE A 243 4.76 1.46 16.21
N THR A 244 6.02 1.87 16.41
CA THR A 244 7.19 1.07 16.05
C THR A 244 7.25 -0.24 16.86
N THR A 245 6.95 -0.17 18.15
CA THR A 245 6.92 -1.34 19.03
C THR A 245 5.86 -2.34 18.60
N LEU A 246 4.66 -1.86 18.25
CA LEU A 246 3.60 -2.73 17.75
C LEU A 246 3.98 -3.33 16.39
N ARG A 247 4.51 -2.52 15.47
CA ARG A 247 5.00 -3.00 14.18
C ARG A 247 5.99 -4.14 14.33
N LYS A 248 7.01 -3.98 15.19
CA LYS A 248 8.02 -5.02 15.43
C LYS A 248 7.45 -6.30 16.02
N THR A 249 6.39 -6.19 16.82
CA THR A 249 5.68 -7.36 17.36
C THR A 249 5.00 -8.16 16.24
N ILE A 250 4.38 -7.47 15.28
CA ILE A 250 3.65 -8.11 14.18
C ILE A 250 4.61 -8.66 13.11
N GLU A 251 5.67 -7.92 12.76
CA GLU A 251 6.61 -8.30 11.69
C GLU A 251 7.55 -9.47 12.05
N ALA A 252 7.55 -9.92 13.30
CA ALA A 252 8.17 -11.17 13.69
C ALA A 252 7.50 -12.42 13.05
N TYR A 253 6.32 -12.22 12.45
CA TYR A 253 5.55 -13.26 11.76
C TYR A 253 5.33 -12.90 10.29
N PRO A 254 4.96 -13.87 9.42
CA PRO A 254 4.55 -13.56 8.04
C PRO A 254 3.44 -12.50 8.03
N MET A 255 3.77 -11.29 7.57
CA MET A 255 2.99 -10.08 7.77
C MET A 255 1.51 -10.22 7.37
N ILE A 256 1.21 -10.75 6.18
CA ILE A 256 -0.16 -10.87 5.68
C ILE A 256 -0.99 -11.80 6.56
N ALA A 257 -0.43 -12.99 6.86
CA ALA A 257 -1.09 -13.96 7.71
C ALA A 257 -1.29 -13.45 9.14
N ALA A 258 -0.29 -12.71 9.68
CA ALA A 258 -0.37 -12.11 11.01
C ALA A 258 -1.48 -11.06 11.09
N LEU A 259 -1.56 -10.15 10.13
CA LEU A 259 -2.60 -9.12 10.10
C LEU A 259 -3.99 -9.72 9.95
N LYS A 260 -4.14 -10.73 9.10
CA LYS A 260 -5.40 -11.47 8.95
C LYS A 260 -5.80 -12.22 10.23
N GLN A 261 -4.84 -12.82 10.92
CA GLN A 261 -5.07 -13.47 12.22
C GLN A 261 -5.52 -12.46 13.29
N ILE A 262 -4.94 -11.26 13.32
CA ILE A 262 -5.35 -10.19 14.23
C ILE A 262 -6.81 -9.79 13.95
N LEU A 263 -7.16 -9.54 12.68
CA LEU A 263 -8.54 -9.22 12.32
C LEU A 263 -9.50 -10.35 12.69
N ALA A 264 -9.14 -11.62 12.43
CA ALA A 264 -9.94 -12.78 12.76
C ALA A 264 -10.25 -12.86 14.27
N HIS A 265 -9.22 -12.66 15.10
CA HIS A 265 -9.34 -12.74 16.56
C HIS A 265 -10.18 -11.59 17.13
N PHE A 266 -9.78 -10.34 16.87
CA PHE A 266 -10.39 -9.18 17.51
C PHE A 266 -11.78 -8.82 16.94
N ARG A 267 -12.12 -9.28 15.73
CA ARG A 267 -13.46 -9.16 15.17
C ARG A 267 -14.35 -10.37 15.41
N ASN A 268 -13.80 -11.42 16.02
CA ASN A 268 -14.47 -12.71 16.15
C ASN A 268 -15.01 -13.25 14.80
N ASP A 269 -14.20 -13.09 13.75
CA ASP A 269 -14.53 -13.51 12.38
C ASP A 269 -13.40 -14.38 11.80
N PRO A 270 -13.46 -15.70 11.99
CA PRO A 270 -12.41 -16.62 11.58
C PRO A 270 -12.18 -16.67 10.05
N ALA A 271 -13.12 -16.19 9.24
CA ALA A 271 -12.95 -16.14 7.79
C ALA A 271 -11.80 -15.24 7.35
N TRP A 272 -11.37 -14.29 8.18
CA TRP A 272 -10.21 -13.46 7.90
C TRP A 272 -8.89 -14.24 7.83
N THR A 273 -8.80 -15.46 8.39
CA THR A 273 -7.55 -16.23 8.36
C THR A 273 -7.17 -16.77 6.97
N ALA A 274 -8.12 -16.77 6.02
CA ALA A 274 -7.88 -17.30 4.69
C ALA A 274 -6.85 -16.47 3.90
N VAL A 275 -5.81 -17.13 3.36
CA VAL A 275 -4.83 -16.59 2.42
C VAL A 275 -4.79 -17.48 1.19
N ARG A 276 -4.44 -16.92 0.03
CA ARG A 276 -4.26 -17.72 -1.19
C ARG A 276 -2.87 -18.36 -1.26
N PRO A 277 -2.75 -19.62 -1.67
CA PRO A 277 -1.46 -20.19 -2.03
C PRO A 277 -0.74 -19.32 -3.09
N PRO A 278 0.60 -19.19 -3.01
CA PRO A 278 1.52 -19.98 -2.18
C PRO A 278 1.65 -19.51 -0.73
N LEU A 279 0.92 -18.46 -0.33
CA LEU A 279 0.91 -18.04 1.08
C LEU A 279 0.20 -19.08 1.94
N VAL A 280 0.61 -19.15 3.20
CA VAL A 280 0.01 -20.02 4.21
C VAL A 280 -0.39 -19.19 5.43
N GLY A 281 -1.47 -19.59 6.10
CA GLY A 281 -1.87 -19.02 7.39
C GLY A 281 -0.82 -19.28 8.47
N LEU A 282 -0.94 -18.58 9.60
CA LEU A 282 -0.09 -18.86 10.77
C LEU A 282 -0.35 -20.28 11.30
N THR A 283 0.69 -20.90 11.84
CA THR A 283 0.50 -22.11 12.66
C THR A 283 -0.33 -21.77 13.90
N ARG A 284 -0.98 -22.77 14.50
CA ARG A 284 -1.72 -22.55 15.76
C ARG A 284 -0.83 -21.95 16.86
N ALA A 285 0.42 -22.42 16.95
CA ALA A 285 1.37 -21.92 17.94
C ALA A 285 1.72 -20.45 17.70
N ASP A 286 2.04 -20.07 16.43
CA ASP A 286 2.35 -18.69 16.08
C ASP A 286 1.14 -17.75 16.28
N ALA A 287 -0.06 -18.22 15.92
CA ALA A 287 -1.29 -17.45 16.12
C ALA A 287 -1.52 -17.18 17.61
N GLN A 288 -1.38 -18.20 18.47
CA GLN A 288 -1.50 -18.04 19.93
C GLN A 288 -0.43 -17.12 20.50
N ALA A 289 0.83 -17.27 20.07
CA ALA A 289 1.93 -16.42 20.52
C ALA A 289 1.73 -14.95 20.09
N LEU A 290 1.34 -14.70 18.85
CA LEU A 290 1.05 -13.35 18.35
C LEU A 290 -0.05 -12.68 19.18
N ILE A 291 -1.19 -13.35 19.34
CA ILE A 291 -2.33 -12.80 20.08
C ILE A 291 -1.97 -12.57 21.54
N GLY A 292 -1.33 -13.53 22.21
CA GLY A 292 -0.87 -13.35 23.59
C GLY A 292 0.09 -12.17 23.78
N ASN A 293 1.01 -11.95 22.83
CA ASN A 293 1.90 -10.79 22.84
C ASN A 293 1.14 -9.46 22.69
N LEU A 294 0.10 -9.44 21.87
CA LEU A 294 -0.74 -8.25 21.68
C LEU A 294 -1.61 -7.96 22.90
N GLU A 295 -2.22 -8.98 23.51
CA GLU A 295 -3.02 -8.85 24.73
C GLU A 295 -2.18 -8.34 25.92
N GLN A 296 -0.95 -8.86 26.09
CA GLN A 296 -0.01 -8.36 27.10
C GLN A 296 0.31 -6.86 26.91
N LYS A 297 0.32 -6.38 25.66
CA LYS A 297 0.48 -4.96 25.32
C LYS A 297 -0.83 -4.18 25.39
N LYS A 298 -1.93 -4.79 25.84
CA LYS A 298 -3.26 -4.20 25.87
C LYS A 298 -3.73 -3.66 24.51
N PHE A 299 -3.29 -4.34 23.44
CA PHE A 299 -3.73 -4.00 22.09
C PHE A 299 -5.21 -4.34 21.91
N ALA A 300 -5.95 -3.44 21.28
CA ALA A 300 -7.32 -3.65 20.83
C ALA A 300 -7.47 -3.00 19.44
N LEU A 301 -8.31 -3.60 18.60
CA LEU A 301 -8.76 -2.88 17.40
C LEU A 301 -9.61 -1.68 17.83
N ALA A 302 -9.43 -0.56 17.18
CA ALA A 302 -10.34 0.57 17.36
C ALA A 302 -11.76 0.16 16.99
N ALA A 303 -12.74 0.70 17.71
CA ALA A 303 -14.17 0.40 17.52
C ALA A 303 -14.68 0.91 16.17
#